data_d9bd2d9b52b8e1a5e3445c1530bff530
#
_entry.id   d9bd2d9b52b8e1a5e3445c1530bff530
#
_cell.length_a   1.000
_cell.length_b   1.000
_cell.length_c   1.000
_cell.angle_alpha   90.00
_cell.angle_beta   90.00
_cell.angle_gamma   90.00
#
_symmetry.space_group_name_H-M   'P 1'
#
loop_
_entity.id
_entity.type
_entity.pdbx_description
1 polymer ?
#
loop_
_entity_poly.entity_id
_entity_poly.type
_entity_poly.pdbx_seq_one_letter_code
_entity_poly.pdbx_strand_id
1 'polypeptide(L)'
;MKEMQSDIMFAISLENYTVMAKHGAYDFEHESNQPFNVTIRVEIDKNEINDDLSKTVNYADLQKTIDTVLLNSKPIRLMETMAEKMISILKENDVIEKISIRIEKPNAPLPHEGGLAVVEAEWKK
;
A
#
# COMPACT_ATOMS: atom_id res chain seq x y z
N MET A 1 25.19 -0.60 30.73
CA MET A 1 23.82 -1.08 30.92
C MET A 1 23.32 -1.65 29.61
N LYS A 2 22.70 -2.81 29.66
CA LYS A 2 22.19 -3.44 28.46
C LYS A 2 20.94 -2.72 27.98
N GLU A 3 20.91 -2.38 26.71
CA GLU A 3 19.75 -1.75 26.09
C GLU A 3 18.59 -2.75 26.03
N MET A 4 17.42 -2.28 26.41
CA MET A 4 16.21 -3.09 26.36
C MET A 4 15.66 -3.09 24.95
N GLN A 5 15.79 -4.21 24.25
CA GLN A 5 15.17 -4.39 22.95
C GLN A 5 14.00 -5.36 23.08
N SER A 6 12.90 -5.03 22.46
CA SER A 6 11.78 -5.94 22.36
C SER A 6 12.10 -7.05 21.36
N ASP A 7 11.73 -8.28 21.70
CA ASP A 7 11.77 -9.40 20.75
C ASP A 7 10.51 -9.49 19.91
N ILE A 8 9.55 -8.61 20.16
CA ILE A 8 8.28 -8.61 19.46
C ILE A 8 8.40 -7.81 18.17
N MET A 9 8.06 -8.43 17.06
CA MET A 9 7.95 -7.76 15.79
C MET A 9 6.47 -7.46 15.56
N PHE A 10 6.17 -6.19 15.25
CA PHE A 10 4.80 -5.78 14.92
C PHE A 10 4.67 -5.54 13.43
N ALA A 11 3.50 -5.89 12.92
CA ALA A 11 3.09 -5.48 11.60
C ALA A 11 1.78 -4.69 11.72
N ILE A 12 1.69 -3.63 10.95
CA ILE A 12 0.49 -2.79 10.88
C ILE A 12 -0.02 -2.88 9.45
N SER A 13 -1.31 -3.10 9.29
CA SER A 13 -1.88 -3.17 7.94
C SER A 13 -3.18 -2.40 7.85
N LEU A 14 -3.46 -1.97 6.62
CA LEU A 14 -4.79 -1.54 6.19
C LEU A 14 -5.18 -2.51 5.08
N GLU A 15 -6.25 -3.26 5.30
CA GLU A 15 -6.61 -4.36 4.40
C GLU A 15 -7.87 -4.05 3.60
N ASN A 16 -7.82 -4.39 2.32
CA ASN A 16 -8.98 -4.32 1.42
C ASN A 16 -9.62 -2.92 1.36
N TYR A 17 -8.79 -1.89 1.33
CA TYR A 17 -9.29 -0.53 1.16
C TYR A 17 -9.64 -0.30 -0.30
N THR A 18 -10.91 -0.04 -0.57
CA THR A 18 -11.40 0.16 -1.94
C THR A 18 -11.37 1.63 -2.31
N VAL A 19 -10.75 1.90 -3.46
CA VAL A 19 -10.71 3.24 -4.05
C VAL A 19 -11.31 3.18 -5.45
N MET A 20 -12.19 4.12 -5.76
CA MET A 20 -12.75 4.28 -7.11
C MET A 20 -11.90 5.31 -7.84
N ALA A 21 -11.25 4.91 -8.92
CA ALA A 21 -10.33 5.78 -9.64
C ALA A 21 -10.23 5.44 -11.11
N LYS A 22 -9.66 6.37 -11.89
CA LYS A 22 -9.57 6.27 -13.37
C LYS A 22 -8.14 5.90 -13.77
N HIS A 23 -7.74 4.67 -13.49
CA HIS A 23 -6.41 4.16 -13.83
C HIS A 23 -6.51 2.91 -14.70
N GLY A 24 -5.50 2.65 -15.50
CA GLY A 24 -5.41 1.43 -16.30
C GLY A 24 -4.47 1.58 -17.48
N ALA A 25 -4.04 0.45 -18.03
CA ALA A 25 -3.11 0.41 -19.17
C ALA A 25 -3.69 1.01 -20.44
N TYR A 26 -5.00 0.97 -20.58
CA TYR A 26 -5.69 1.43 -21.80
C TYR A 26 -6.33 2.79 -21.59
N ASP A 27 -6.34 3.61 -22.63
CA ASP A 27 -6.89 4.97 -22.56
C ASP A 27 -8.36 5.01 -22.15
N PHE A 28 -9.16 4.03 -22.58
CA PHE A 28 -10.58 4.00 -22.22
C PHE A 28 -10.80 3.82 -20.71
N GLU A 29 -9.84 3.24 -20.00
CA GLU A 29 -9.95 3.06 -18.56
C GLU A 29 -9.79 4.38 -17.80
N HIS A 30 -9.32 5.43 -18.47
CA HIS A 30 -9.14 6.75 -17.86
C HIS A 30 -10.40 7.61 -17.93
N GLU A 31 -11.48 7.09 -18.49
CA GLU A 31 -12.72 7.86 -18.71
C GLU A 31 -13.75 7.64 -17.62
N SER A 32 -13.64 6.56 -16.85
CA SER A 32 -14.60 6.24 -15.80
C SER A 32 -13.90 5.60 -14.61
N ASN A 33 -14.50 5.79 -13.44
CA ASN A 33 -14.00 5.19 -12.21
C ASN A 33 -14.20 3.68 -12.20
N GLN A 34 -13.22 2.98 -11.66
CA GLN A 34 -13.34 1.55 -11.37
C GLN A 34 -12.72 1.26 -10.00
N PRO A 35 -13.10 0.15 -9.36
CA PRO A 35 -12.57 -0.18 -8.05
C PRO A 35 -11.14 -0.72 -8.11
N PHE A 36 -10.33 -0.27 -7.15
CA PHE A 36 -9.04 -0.85 -6.83
C PHE A 36 -9.07 -1.20 -5.35
N ASN A 37 -8.77 -2.44 -5.01
CA ASN A 37 -8.68 -2.86 -3.62
C ASN A 37 -7.21 -2.93 -3.23
N VAL A 38 -6.83 -2.20 -2.21
CA VAL A 38 -5.43 -2.09 -1.81
C VAL A 38 -5.25 -2.56 -0.38
N THR A 39 -4.26 -3.41 -0.18
CA THR A 39 -3.81 -3.82 1.14
C THR A 39 -2.35 -3.41 1.28
N ILE A 40 -2.05 -2.68 2.35
CA ILE A 40 -0.68 -2.35 2.73
C ILE A 40 -0.41 -2.96 4.08
N ARG A 41 0.72 -3.69 4.17
CA ARG A 41 1.23 -4.23 5.42
C ARG A 41 2.66 -3.77 5.60
N VAL A 42 2.95 -3.18 6.76
CA VAL A 42 4.32 -2.76 7.09
C VAL A 42 4.78 -3.50 8.35
N GLU A 43 6.03 -3.92 8.33
CA GLU A 43 6.71 -4.43 9.53
C GLU A 43 7.60 -3.33 10.06
N ILE A 44 7.61 -3.16 11.37
CA ILE A 44 8.38 -2.09 12.01
C ILE A 44 9.53 -2.65 12.84
N ASP A 45 10.44 -1.76 13.21
CA ASP A 45 11.58 -2.08 14.04
C ASP A 45 11.15 -2.80 15.33
N LYS A 46 11.94 -3.78 15.77
CA LYS A 46 11.75 -4.40 17.06
C LYS A 46 12.19 -3.43 18.16
N ASN A 47 11.22 -2.73 18.72
CA ASN A 47 11.48 -1.82 19.82
C ASN A 47 10.27 -1.77 20.75
N GLU A 48 10.47 -1.24 21.95
CA GLU A 48 9.35 -1.06 22.86
C GLU A 48 8.52 0.13 22.45
N ILE A 49 7.21 -0.09 22.33
CA ILE A 49 6.29 0.95 21.86
C ILE A 49 5.92 1.93 22.98
N ASN A 50 5.70 1.41 24.22
CA ASN A 50 5.35 2.23 25.38
C ASN A 50 4.18 3.19 25.12
N ASP A 51 3.20 2.74 24.35
CA ASP A 51 2.01 3.53 24.02
C ASP A 51 2.33 4.86 23.30
N ASP A 52 3.46 4.90 22.61
CA ASP A 52 3.94 6.09 21.89
C ASP A 52 3.79 5.88 20.38
N LEU A 53 2.89 6.66 19.78
CA LEU A 53 2.59 6.56 18.34
C LEU A 53 3.82 6.80 17.47
N SER A 54 4.79 7.60 17.93
CA SER A 54 6.00 7.87 17.14
C SER A 54 6.90 6.64 16.96
N LYS A 55 6.68 5.57 17.74
CA LYS A 55 7.46 4.33 17.67
C LYS A 55 6.82 3.27 16.79
N THR A 56 5.72 3.59 16.16
CA THR A 56 4.99 2.68 15.27
C THR A 56 4.49 3.44 14.05
N VAL A 57 3.59 2.83 13.30
CA VAL A 57 2.97 3.45 12.14
C VAL A 57 1.48 3.63 12.42
N ASN A 58 0.99 4.84 12.17
CA ASN A 58 -0.45 5.09 12.20
C ASN A 58 -1.07 4.54 10.92
N TYR A 59 -2.03 3.61 11.06
CA TYR A 59 -2.70 3.03 9.89
C TYR A 59 -3.43 4.07 9.05
N ALA A 60 -3.79 5.23 9.63
CA ALA A 60 -4.33 6.33 8.85
C ALA A 60 -3.34 6.86 7.80
N ASP A 61 -2.04 6.75 8.07
CA ASP A 61 -1.01 7.15 7.10
C ASP A 61 -0.94 6.16 5.94
N LEU A 62 -1.29 4.89 6.16
CA LEU A 62 -1.42 3.91 5.07
C LEU A 62 -2.55 4.30 4.14
N GLN A 63 -3.68 4.70 4.69
CA GLN A 63 -4.81 5.18 3.90
C GLN A 63 -4.46 6.44 3.11
N LYS A 64 -3.83 7.41 3.76
CA LYS A 64 -3.40 8.66 3.10
C LYS A 64 -2.44 8.39 1.95
N THR A 65 -1.57 7.42 2.11
CA THR A 65 -0.63 7.02 1.05
C THR A 65 -1.38 6.50 -0.17
N ILE A 66 -2.36 5.64 0.04
CA ILE A 66 -3.19 5.10 -1.05
C ILE A 66 -3.95 6.25 -1.73
N ASP A 67 -4.59 7.11 -0.95
CA ASP A 67 -5.35 8.23 -1.48
C ASP A 67 -4.46 9.19 -2.28
N THR A 68 -3.28 9.47 -1.79
CA THR A 68 -2.32 10.35 -2.48
C THR A 68 -1.97 9.78 -3.85
N VAL A 69 -1.70 8.49 -3.93
CA VAL A 69 -1.30 7.85 -5.18
C VAL A 69 -2.48 7.66 -6.13
N LEU A 70 -3.64 7.24 -5.63
CA LEU A 70 -4.75 6.82 -6.47
C LEU A 70 -5.82 7.89 -6.72
N LEU A 71 -6.05 8.79 -5.76
CA LEU A 71 -7.09 9.80 -5.88
C LEU A 71 -6.56 11.16 -6.33
N ASN A 72 -5.35 11.51 -5.96
CA ASN A 72 -4.79 12.84 -6.16
C ASN A 72 -3.74 12.88 -7.28
N SER A 73 -3.77 11.93 -8.19
CA SER A 73 -2.80 11.84 -9.28
C SER A 73 -3.50 11.79 -10.63
N LYS A 74 -2.72 12.05 -11.69
CA LYS A 74 -3.13 11.77 -13.05
C LYS A 74 -3.29 10.26 -13.24
N PRO A 75 -4.03 9.81 -14.25
CA PRO A 75 -4.17 8.37 -14.51
C PRO A 75 -2.82 7.65 -14.57
N ILE A 76 -2.73 6.55 -13.82
CA ILE A 76 -1.56 5.68 -13.78
C ILE A 76 -1.89 4.44 -14.60
N ARG A 77 -0.99 4.05 -15.49
CA ARG A 77 -1.25 2.93 -16.40
C ARG A 77 -1.05 1.57 -15.77
N LEU A 78 -0.06 1.44 -14.89
CA LEU A 78 0.32 0.14 -14.35
C LEU A 78 0.17 0.10 -12.83
N MET A 79 -0.36 -1.00 -12.31
CA MET A 79 -0.48 -1.20 -10.86
C MET A 79 0.90 -1.30 -10.20
N GLU A 80 1.90 -1.79 -10.93
CA GLU A 80 3.29 -1.79 -10.47
C GLU A 80 3.76 -0.37 -10.14
N THR A 81 3.44 0.59 -11.00
CA THR A 81 3.78 1.99 -10.78
C THR A 81 3.08 2.56 -9.55
N MET A 82 1.83 2.17 -9.33
CA MET A 82 1.09 2.55 -8.12
C MET A 82 1.83 2.07 -6.87
N ALA A 83 2.25 0.80 -6.88
CA ALA A 83 2.99 0.21 -5.76
C ALA A 83 4.33 0.90 -5.53
N GLU A 84 5.07 1.20 -6.60
CA GLU A 84 6.33 1.93 -6.50
C GLU A 84 6.15 3.29 -5.82
N LYS A 85 5.11 4.02 -6.19
CA LYS A 85 4.81 5.34 -5.62
C LYS A 85 4.41 5.24 -4.15
N MET A 86 3.63 4.24 -3.77
CA MET A 86 3.25 4.01 -2.38
C MET A 86 4.47 3.66 -1.53
N ILE A 87 5.33 2.79 -2.03
CA ILE A 87 6.58 2.42 -1.35
C ILE A 87 7.47 3.64 -1.16
N SER A 88 7.61 4.50 -2.17
CA SER A 88 8.42 5.71 -2.08
C SER A 88 7.97 6.63 -0.96
N ILE A 89 6.66 6.72 -0.73
CA ILE A 89 6.12 7.53 0.35
C ILE A 89 6.39 6.87 1.71
N LEU A 90 6.06 5.58 1.82
CA LEU A 90 6.11 4.87 3.11
C LEU A 90 7.53 4.67 3.62
N LYS A 91 8.50 4.42 2.74
CA LYS A 91 9.88 4.17 3.17
C LYS A 91 10.58 5.38 3.77
N GLU A 92 9.98 6.58 3.67
CA GLU A 92 10.48 7.77 4.35
C GLU A 92 10.33 7.67 5.89
N ASN A 93 9.47 6.80 6.37
CA ASN A 93 9.32 6.56 7.80
C ASN A 93 10.38 5.54 8.26
N ASP A 94 11.34 6.01 9.04
CA ASP A 94 12.50 5.22 9.45
C ASP A 94 12.17 3.99 10.31
N VAL A 95 11.00 3.95 10.96
CA VAL A 95 10.63 2.78 11.77
C VAL A 95 10.19 1.59 10.90
N ILE A 96 9.91 1.82 9.63
CA ILE A 96 9.45 0.76 8.73
C ILE A 96 10.64 -0.05 8.24
N GLU A 97 10.58 -1.37 8.45
CA GLU A 97 11.60 -2.33 8.00
C GLU A 97 11.20 -3.04 6.72
N LYS A 98 9.91 -3.25 6.50
CA LYS A 98 9.40 -3.99 5.35
C LYS A 98 8.04 -3.45 4.96
N ILE A 99 7.80 -3.37 3.66
CA ILE A 99 6.51 -2.96 3.11
C ILE A 99 6.04 -4.04 2.14
N SER A 100 4.80 -4.47 2.30
CA SER A 100 4.13 -5.39 1.36
C SER A 100 2.86 -4.71 0.88
N ILE A 101 2.67 -4.68 -0.44
CA ILE A 101 1.50 -4.06 -1.05
C ILE A 101 0.83 -5.07 -1.97
N ARG A 102 -0.48 -5.16 -1.88
CA ARG A 102 -1.30 -5.95 -2.80
C ARG A 102 -2.36 -5.03 -3.39
N ILE A 103 -2.42 -4.97 -4.72
CA ILE A 103 -3.41 -4.19 -5.45
C ILE A 103 -4.23 -5.12 -6.31
N GLU A 104 -5.55 -5.11 -6.12
CA GLU A 104 -6.49 -5.90 -6.89
C GLU A 104 -7.29 -4.97 -7.79
N LYS A 105 -7.55 -5.43 -9.00
CA LYS A 105 -8.35 -4.72 -9.99
C LYS A 105 -9.50 -5.61 -10.41
N PRO A 106 -10.62 -5.59 -9.67
CA PRO A 106 -11.74 -6.53 -9.91
C PRO A 106 -12.37 -6.40 -11.29
N ASN A 107 -12.35 -5.22 -11.87
CA ASN A 107 -12.98 -4.94 -13.17
C ASN A 107 -11.94 -4.83 -14.28
N ALA A 108 -10.77 -5.49 -14.14
CA ALA A 108 -9.75 -5.47 -15.19
C ALA A 108 -10.34 -5.96 -16.53
N PRO A 109 -10.01 -5.28 -17.64
CA PRO A 109 -10.50 -5.68 -18.96
C PRO A 109 -9.75 -6.93 -19.46
N LEU A 110 -10.25 -8.09 -19.05
CA LEU A 110 -9.68 -9.39 -19.41
C LEU A 110 -10.43 -9.96 -20.62
N PRO A 111 -9.80 -10.83 -21.43
CA PRO A 111 -10.47 -11.46 -22.59
C PRO A 111 -11.70 -12.28 -22.20
N HIS A 112 -11.67 -12.88 -21.01
CA HIS A 112 -12.79 -13.67 -20.48
C HIS A 112 -12.92 -13.40 -19.00
N GLU A 113 -14.15 -13.49 -18.49
CA GLU A 113 -14.44 -13.31 -17.07
C GLU A 113 -13.91 -14.45 -16.22
N GLY A 114 -13.76 -14.21 -14.92
CA GLY A 114 -13.48 -15.23 -13.93
C GLY A 114 -12.15 -15.11 -13.21
N GLY A 115 -11.26 -14.25 -13.67
CA GLY A 115 -9.98 -14.02 -13.03
C GLY A 115 -9.95 -12.69 -12.29
N LEU A 116 -9.13 -12.62 -11.24
CA LEU A 116 -8.84 -11.38 -10.51
C LEU A 116 -7.41 -10.93 -10.87
N ALA A 117 -7.28 -9.73 -11.43
CA ALA A 117 -5.97 -9.16 -11.72
C ALA A 117 -5.36 -8.59 -10.43
N VAL A 118 -4.17 -9.05 -10.09
CA VAL A 118 -3.49 -8.68 -8.85
C VAL A 118 -2.03 -8.37 -9.14
N VAL A 119 -1.52 -7.33 -8.50
CA VAL A 119 -0.09 -7.02 -8.43
C VAL A 119 0.32 -6.98 -6.97
N GLU A 120 1.40 -7.67 -6.65
CA GLU A 120 1.98 -7.62 -5.31
C GLU A 120 3.40 -7.09 -5.41
N ALA A 121 3.79 -6.27 -4.43
CA ALA A 121 5.12 -5.70 -4.35
C ALA A 121 5.62 -5.77 -2.91
N GLU A 122 6.92 -5.92 -2.77
CA GLU A 122 7.57 -5.99 -1.47
C GLU A 122 8.85 -5.17 -1.51
N TRP A 123 9.06 -4.40 -0.44
CA TRP A 123 10.30 -3.68 -0.22
C TRP A 123 10.80 -4.02 1.17
N LYS A 124 12.09 -4.22 1.27
CA LYS A 124 12.76 -4.50 2.54
C LYS A 124 13.94 -3.55 2.70
N LYS A 125 14.05 -2.97 3.89
CA LYS A 125 15.11 -2.03 4.23
C LYS A 125 16.49 -2.69 4.21
#